data_34db633c1abecc00128ad722f58b2c31
#
_entry.id   34db633c1abecc00128ad722f58b2c31
#
_cell.length_a   1.000
_cell.length_b   1.000
_cell.length_c   1.000
_cell.angle_alpha   90.00
_cell.angle_beta   90.00
_cell.angle_gamma   90.00
#
_symmetry.space_group_name_H-M   'P 1'
#
loop_
_entity.id
_entity.type
_entity.pdbx_description
1 polymer ?
#
loop_
_entity_poly.entity_id
_entity_poly.type
_entity_poly.pdbx_seq_one_letter_code
_entity_poly.pdbx_strand_id
1 'polypeptide(L)'
;QRSGEHWTIASRTLRTWGESESGLNERLDDIIHDLDAEGNPTLAFLASGWEGLKVRLTGRAPDEGAAAALLAPWEKKIREVLGDQVFGVDNDTMESVVLDLLRAQGWTLALAESVTGGLVSGRLTGVAGASEVFRGAVVSYASEVKFDVLGVEEGPVVTEEAAIAMAEGARKVLGADVGLALTGVAGPSEQDGMRPGTLFAAVALPLGEPDRVTSVHVRLPGDREMMRQLSVISALDLLRKRLLDI
;
A
#
# COMPACT_ATOMS: atom_id res chain seq x y z
N GLN A 1 -47.59 9.03 21.62
CA GLN A 1 -46.22 8.98 22.18
C GLN A 1 -45.39 8.07 21.32
N ARG A 2 -44.54 8.60 20.45
CA ARG A 2 -43.46 7.85 19.80
C ARG A 2 -42.40 7.63 20.87
N SER A 3 -42.29 6.38 21.36
CA SER A 3 -41.13 5.96 22.13
C SER A 3 -39.92 6.15 21.24
N GLY A 4 -39.10 7.17 21.53
CA GLY A 4 -37.86 7.40 20.81
C GLY A 4 -36.86 6.33 21.21
N GLU A 5 -36.88 5.19 20.54
CA GLU A 5 -35.75 4.27 20.57
C GLU A 5 -34.58 4.98 19.90
N HIS A 6 -33.61 5.39 20.69
CA HIS A 6 -32.35 5.96 20.18
C HIS A 6 -31.48 4.79 19.69
N TRP A 7 -31.24 4.76 18.37
CA TRP A 7 -30.33 3.81 17.74
C TRP A 7 -29.08 4.54 17.31
N THR A 8 -27.94 3.96 17.61
CA THR A 8 -26.62 4.37 17.09
C THR A 8 -26.27 3.53 15.87
N ILE A 9 -25.83 4.19 14.80
CA ILE A 9 -25.28 3.54 13.63
C ILE A 9 -23.77 3.67 13.71
N ALA A 10 -23.05 2.56 13.69
CA ALA A 10 -21.60 2.53 13.62
C ALA A 10 -21.12 1.78 12.39
N SER A 11 -19.96 2.14 11.90
CA SER A 11 -19.31 1.45 10.78
C SER A 11 -17.88 1.12 11.13
N ARG A 12 -17.40 -0.01 10.62
CA ARG A 12 -16.00 -0.40 10.57
C ARG A 12 -15.62 -0.63 9.12
N THR A 13 -14.61 0.08 8.64
CA THR A 13 -14.12 -0.04 7.27
C THR A 13 -12.76 -0.71 7.27
N LEU A 14 -12.65 -1.86 6.63
CA LEU A 14 -11.39 -2.54 6.39
C LEU A 14 -10.81 -2.05 5.04
N ARG A 15 -9.59 -1.59 5.06
CA ARG A 15 -8.86 -1.09 3.88
C ARG A 15 -8.11 -2.26 3.27
N THR A 16 -8.35 -2.57 1.98
CA THR A 16 -7.77 -3.74 1.32
C THR A 16 -7.01 -3.36 0.06
N TRP A 17 -5.96 -4.14 -0.25
CA TRP A 17 -5.17 -4.00 -1.47
C TRP A 17 -4.82 -5.36 -2.07
N GLY A 18 -4.69 -5.41 -3.40
CA GLY A 18 -4.20 -6.57 -4.15
C GLY A 18 -5.27 -7.52 -4.65
N GLU A 19 -6.56 -7.20 -4.46
CA GLU A 19 -7.67 -8.02 -4.97
C GLU A 19 -8.71 -7.18 -5.69
N SER A 20 -9.43 -7.79 -6.63
CA SER A 20 -10.59 -7.21 -7.30
C SER A 20 -11.85 -7.28 -6.43
N GLU A 21 -12.86 -6.46 -6.76
CA GLU A 21 -14.15 -6.52 -6.05
C GLU A 21 -14.82 -7.90 -6.18
N SER A 22 -14.76 -8.50 -7.39
CA SER A 22 -15.28 -9.86 -7.59
C SER A 22 -14.51 -10.90 -6.80
N GLY A 23 -13.18 -10.78 -6.70
CA GLY A 23 -12.36 -11.67 -5.89
C GLY A 23 -12.63 -11.53 -4.40
N LEU A 24 -12.79 -10.31 -3.88
CA LEU A 24 -13.20 -10.08 -2.48
C LEU A 24 -14.60 -10.65 -2.22
N ASN A 25 -15.55 -10.47 -3.14
CA ASN A 25 -16.90 -11.00 -3.02
C ASN A 25 -16.89 -12.53 -2.95
N GLU A 26 -16.16 -13.20 -3.83
CA GLU A 26 -16.01 -14.65 -3.84
C GLU A 26 -15.40 -15.18 -2.54
N ARG A 27 -14.34 -14.53 -2.05
CA ARG A 27 -13.67 -14.94 -0.80
C ARG A 27 -14.52 -14.72 0.44
N LEU A 28 -15.40 -13.74 0.44
CA LEU A 28 -16.27 -13.38 1.57
C LEU A 28 -17.69 -13.91 1.42
N ASP A 29 -17.98 -14.75 0.42
CA ASP A 29 -19.34 -15.22 0.09
C ASP A 29 -20.07 -15.84 1.29
N ASP A 30 -19.42 -16.73 2.04
CA ASP A 30 -19.99 -17.34 3.25
C ASP A 30 -20.33 -16.28 4.32
N ILE A 31 -19.45 -15.29 4.51
CA ILE A 31 -19.66 -14.20 5.49
C ILE A 31 -20.81 -13.30 5.04
N ILE A 32 -20.89 -13.00 3.75
CA ILE A 32 -21.97 -12.19 3.17
C ILE A 32 -23.30 -12.90 3.36
N HIS A 33 -23.34 -14.20 3.06
CA HIS A 33 -24.56 -15.01 3.25
C HIS A 33 -25.04 -15.03 4.71
N ASP A 34 -24.13 -15.23 5.66
CA ASP A 34 -24.44 -15.19 7.09
C ASP A 34 -24.96 -13.82 7.52
N LEU A 35 -24.31 -12.72 7.06
CA LEU A 35 -24.72 -11.35 7.35
C LEU A 35 -26.13 -11.03 6.80
N ASP A 36 -26.40 -11.46 5.57
CA ASP A 36 -27.73 -11.28 4.95
C ASP A 36 -28.82 -12.03 5.71
N ALA A 37 -28.52 -13.21 6.23
CA ALA A 37 -29.43 -13.97 7.06
C ALA A 37 -29.72 -13.31 8.43
N GLU A 38 -28.70 -12.67 9.04
CA GLU A 38 -28.87 -11.94 10.31
C GLU A 38 -29.49 -10.55 10.11
N GLY A 39 -29.24 -9.91 8.94
CA GLY A 39 -29.76 -8.60 8.55
C GLY A 39 -29.14 -7.39 9.29
N ASN A 40 -28.30 -7.62 10.29
CA ASN A 40 -27.56 -6.59 11.03
C ASN A 40 -26.34 -7.21 11.74
N PRO A 41 -25.10 -6.81 11.43
CA PRO A 41 -24.72 -5.72 10.53
C PRO A 41 -24.82 -6.06 9.04
N THR A 42 -24.61 -5.07 8.18
CA THR A 42 -24.53 -5.23 6.72
C THR A 42 -23.10 -5.02 6.24
N LEU A 43 -22.73 -5.64 5.11
CA LEU A 43 -21.45 -5.49 4.45
C LEU A 43 -21.62 -4.79 3.09
N ALA A 44 -20.70 -3.89 2.75
CA ALA A 44 -20.64 -3.25 1.44
C ALA A 44 -19.20 -3.11 0.96
N PHE A 45 -18.99 -3.27 -0.35
CA PHE A 45 -17.73 -2.94 -1.01
C PHE A 45 -17.79 -1.49 -1.52
N LEU A 46 -16.70 -0.76 -1.33
CA LEU A 46 -16.56 0.62 -1.78
C LEU A 46 -15.25 0.73 -2.56
N ALA A 47 -15.34 1.08 -3.84
CA ALA A 47 -14.17 1.38 -4.67
C ALA A 47 -13.61 2.75 -4.30
N SER A 48 -12.30 2.86 -4.21
CA SER A 48 -11.57 4.09 -3.90
C SER A 48 -10.50 4.40 -4.95
N GLY A 49 -10.80 4.14 -6.22
CA GLY A 49 -9.84 4.37 -7.30
C GLY A 49 -8.54 3.62 -7.06
N TRP A 50 -7.43 4.36 -6.99
CA TRP A 50 -6.10 3.78 -6.74
C TRP A 50 -5.78 3.49 -5.27
N GLU A 51 -6.67 3.80 -4.32
CA GLU A 51 -6.47 3.50 -2.89
C GLU A 51 -6.87 2.06 -2.51
N GLY A 52 -7.28 1.26 -3.47
CA GLY A 52 -7.80 -0.09 -3.27
C GLY A 52 -9.29 -0.15 -2.99
N LEU A 53 -9.72 -1.26 -2.44
CA LEU A 53 -11.11 -1.51 -2.07
C LEU A 53 -11.29 -1.38 -0.56
N LYS A 54 -12.51 -1.06 -0.17
CA LYS A 54 -12.91 -0.97 1.23
C LYS A 54 -14.02 -1.98 1.47
N VAL A 55 -13.88 -2.79 2.50
CA VAL A 55 -14.93 -3.69 2.99
C VAL A 55 -15.51 -3.01 4.22
N ARG A 56 -16.74 -2.48 4.11
CA ARG A 56 -17.39 -1.75 5.19
C ARG A 56 -18.51 -2.55 5.82
N LEU A 57 -18.37 -2.82 7.10
CA LEU A 57 -19.42 -3.28 7.98
C LEU A 57 -20.18 -2.08 8.53
N THR A 58 -21.52 -2.14 8.54
CA THR A 58 -22.38 -1.11 9.16
C THR A 58 -23.43 -1.78 10.03
N GLY A 59 -23.44 -1.43 11.30
CA GLY A 59 -24.35 -2.01 12.29
C GLY A 59 -25.18 -0.95 13.00
N ARG A 60 -26.36 -1.36 13.45
CA ARG A 60 -27.28 -0.56 14.27
C ARG A 60 -27.45 -1.21 15.64
N ALA A 61 -27.25 -0.44 16.71
CA ALA A 61 -27.34 -0.91 18.09
C ALA A 61 -27.85 0.22 19.01
N PRO A 62 -28.25 -0.10 20.26
CA PRO A 62 -28.74 0.91 21.20
C PRO A 62 -27.74 1.99 21.54
N ASP A 63 -26.46 1.66 21.58
CA ASP A 63 -25.36 2.57 21.93
C ASP A 63 -24.07 2.19 21.16
N GLU A 64 -23.02 3.02 21.29
CA GLU A 64 -21.72 2.82 20.62
C GLU A 64 -21.00 1.53 21.08
N GLY A 65 -21.09 1.19 22.37
CA GLY A 65 -20.47 -0.02 22.91
C GLY A 65 -21.11 -1.28 22.34
N ALA A 66 -22.45 -1.32 22.27
CA ALA A 66 -23.19 -2.40 21.66
C ALA A 66 -22.93 -2.49 20.15
N ALA A 67 -22.80 -1.35 19.47
CA ALA A 67 -22.47 -1.33 18.05
C ALA A 67 -21.05 -1.88 17.79
N ALA A 68 -20.06 -1.48 18.58
CA ALA A 68 -18.70 -2.01 18.49
C ALA A 68 -18.67 -3.54 18.76
N ALA A 69 -19.39 -4.00 19.78
CA ALA A 69 -19.49 -5.42 20.09
C ALA A 69 -20.17 -6.23 18.98
N LEU A 70 -21.13 -5.63 18.25
CA LEU A 70 -21.81 -6.24 17.10
C LEU A 70 -20.85 -6.40 15.91
N LEU A 71 -19.99 -5.41 15.64
CA LEU A 71 -19.10 -5.40 14.48
C LEU A 71 -17.85 -6.28 14.67
N ALA A 72 -17.32 -6.34 15.89
CA ALA A 72 -16.03 -6.98 16.18
C ALA A 72 -15.91 -8.45 15.74
N PRO A 73 -16.91 -9.34 15.95
CA PRO A 73 -16.81 -10.73 15.49
C PRO A 73 -16.72 -10.85 13.96
N TRP A 74 -17.43 -9.98 13.25
CA TRP A 74 -17.44 -9.96 11.79
C TRP A 74 -16.13 -9.39 11.22
N GLU A 75 -15.60 -8.32 11.82
CA GLU A 75 -14.26 -7.82 11.47
C GLU A 75 -13.22 -8.91 11.63
N LYS A 76 -13.26 -9.68 12.72
CA LYS A 76 -12.34 -10.79 12.96
C LYS A 76 -12.44 -11.87 11.87
N LYS A 77 -13.66 -12.33 11.56
CA LYS A 77 -13.89 -13.33 10.48
C LYS A 77 -13.33 -12.82 9.13
N ILE A 78 -13.60 -11.57 8.76
CA ILE A 78 -13.12 -10.98 7.50
C ILE A 78 -11.59 -10.93 7.47
N ARG A 79 -10.95 -10.53 8.58
CA ARG A 79 -9.48 -10.52 8.67
C ARG A 79 -8.87 -11.92 8.56
N GLU A 80 -9.52 -12.94 9.13
CA GLU A 80 -9.06 -14.32 9.02
C GLU A 80 -9.10 -14.83 7.57
N VAL A 81 -10.11 -14.41 6.79
CA VAL A 81 -10.24 -14.77 5.37
C VAL A 81 -9.28 -13.97 4.47
N LEU A 82 -9.17 -12.65 4.68
CA LEU A 82 -8.43 -11.77 3.80
C LEU A 82 -6.93 -11.66 4.17
N GLY A 83 -6.57 -11.93 5.42
CA GLY A 83 -5.18 -11.92 5.88
C GLY A 83 -4.48 -10.59 5.64
N ASP A 84 -3.31 -10.66 5.02
CA ASP A 84 -2.42 -9.54 4.72
C ASP A 84 -2.96 -8.55 3.66
N GLN A 85 -4.04 -8.92 2.96
CA GLN A 85 -4.72 -7.98 2.07
C GLN A 85 -5.39 -6.83 2.83
N VAL A 86 -5.76 -7.02 4.11
CA VAL A 86 -6.23 -5.92 4.96
C VAL A 86 -5.02 -5.16 5.49
N PHE A 87 -4.78 -3.97 4.94
CA PHE A 87 -3.64 -3.17 5.34
C PHE A 87 -3.94 -2.16 6.45
N GLY A 88 -5.21 -1.81 6.66
CA GLY A 88 -5.59 -0.81 7.65
C GLY A 88 -7.09 -0.77 7.92
N VAL A 89 -7.53 0.16 8.74
CA VAL A 89 -8.94 0.37 9.12
C VAL A 89 -9.32 1.84 9.03
N ASP A 90 -10.60 2.07 8.80
CA ASP A 90 -11.26 3.38 8.86
C ASP A 90 -10.52 4.46 8.05
N ASN A 91 -9.79 5.35 8.71
CA ASN A 91 -9.06 6.45 8.09
C ASN A 91 -7.60 6.12 7.75
N ASP A 92 -7.15 4.91 8.00
CA ASP A 92 -5.79 4.50 7.64
C ASP A 92 -5.57 4.64 6.14
N THR A 93 -4.40 5.11 5.77
CA THR A 93 -3.89 5.10 4.40
C THR A 93 -2.67 4.17 4.33
N MET A 94 -2.31 3.70 3.15
CA MET A 94 -1.11 2.88 3.00
C MET A 94 0.13 3.63 3.48
N GLU A 95 0.17 4.94 3.26
CA GLU A 95 1.23 5.83 3.72
C GLU A 95 1.32 5.89 5.25
N SER A 96 0.18 6.10 5.93
CA SER A 96 0.17 6.17 7.40
C SER A 96 0.62 4.86 8.02
N VAL A 97 0.13 3.73 7.50
CA VAL A 97 0.50 2.39 7.99
C VAL A 97 2.00 2.11 7.80
N VAL A 98 2.56 2.45 6.63
CA VAL A 98 4.01 2.29 6.39
C VAL A 98 4.84 3.16 7.33
N LEU A 99 4.45 4.42 7.53
CA LEU A 99 5.16 5.32 8.43
C LEU A 99 5.09 4.84 9.89
N ASP A 100 3.96 4.30 10.33
CA ASP A 100 3.79 3.74 11.68
C ASP A 100 4.63 2.48 11.88
N LEU A 101 4.70 1.60 10.89
CA LEU A 101 5.57 0.42 10.92
C LEU A 101 7.05 0.81 11.00
N LEU A 102 7.48 1.82 10.24
CA LEU A 102 8.86 2.34 10.31
C LEU A 102 9.17 2.92 11.69
N ARG A 103 8.24 3.67 12.30
CA ARG A 103 8.38 4.18 13.68
C ARG A 103 8.52 3.05 14.69
N ALA A 104 7.70 2.00 14.55
CA ALA A 104 7.74 0.86 15.46
C ALA A 104 9.09 0.13 15.42
N GLN A 105 9.73 0.06 14.24
CA GLN A 105 11.07 -0.51 14.06
C GLN A 105 12.20 0.47 14.44
N GLY A 106 11.91 1.76 14.60
CA GLY A 106 12.92 2.80 14.78
C GLY A 106 13.75 3.06 13.52
N TRP A 107 13.22 2.78 12.34
CA TRP A 107 13.90 2.88 11.05
C TRP A 107 13.47 4.09 10.24
N THR A 108 14.41 4.58 9.46
CA THR A 108 14.22 5.70 8.51
C THR A 108 14.13 5.19 7.07
N LEU A 109 13.36 5.89 6.22
CA LEU A 109 13.10 5.55 4.82
C LEU A 109 13.71 6.56 3.88
N ALA A 110 14.35 6.06 2.82
CA ALA A 110 14.77 6.80 1.63
C ALA A 110 14.08 6.25 0.38
N LEU A 111 13.79 7.11 -0.59
CA LEU A 111 13.17 6.70 -1.85
C LEU A 111 14.08 6.99 -3.05
N ALA A 112 13.97 6.12 -4.07
CA ALA A 112 14.42 6.40 -5.43
C ALA A 112 13.22 6.26 -6.39
N GLU A 113 12.80 7.38 -6.95
CA GLU A 113 11.62 7.45 -7.80
C GLU A 113 11.99 7.71 -9.25
N SER A 114 11.57 6.84 -10.16
CA SER A 114 11.67 7.06 -11.60
C SER A 114 10.27 7.27 -12.20
N VAL A 115 9.53 6.21 -12.45
CA VAL A 115 8.21 6.25 -13.12
C VAL A 115 7.18 7.11 -12.37
N THR A 116 7.27 7.18 -11.07
CA THR A 116 6.37 7.96 -10.20
C THR A 116 6.71 9.44 -10.14
N GLY A 117 8.00 9.80 -10.37
CA GLY A 117 8.44 11.18 -10.50
C GLY A 117 8.18 12.06 -9.27
N GLY A 118 8.34 11.52 -8.06
CA GLY A 118 8.12 12.23 -6.80
C GLY A 118 6.73 12.01 -6.17
N LEU A 119 5.88 11.17 -6.78
CA LEU A 119 4.52 10.96 -6.30
C LEU A 119 4.46 10.19 -4.97
N VAL A 120 5.36 9.21 -4.77
CA VAL A 120 5.47 8.47 -3.49
C VAL A 120 5.84 9.43 -2.37
N SER A 121 6.86 10.26 -2.60
CA SER A 121 7.31 11.31 -1.66
C SER A 121 6.19 12.29 -1.32
N GLY A 122 5.47 12.76 -2.35
CA GLY A 122 4.34 13.67 -2.18
C GLY A 122 3.23 13.08 -1.30
N ARG A 123 2.91 11.80 -1.48
CA ARG A 123 1.90 11.10 -0.67
C ARG A 123 2.37 10.85 0.77
N LEU A 124 3.61 10.42 0.97
CA LEU A 124 4.17 10.23 2.33
C LEU A 124 4.22 11.55 3.10
N THR A 125 4.68 12.64 2.47
CA THR A 125 4.77 13.96 3.12
C THR A 125 3.39 14.60 3.40
N GLY A 126 2.33 14.09 2.80
CA GLY A 126 0.95 14.44 3.14
C GLY A 126 0.48 13.93 4.50
N VAL A 127 1.20 12.98 5.11
CA VAL A 127 0.89 12.43 6.44
C VAL A 127 1.65 13.23 7.51
N ALA A 128 0.93 13.74 8.51
CA ALA A 128 1.54 14.46 9.62
C ALA A 128 2.57 13.58 10.36
N GLY A 129 3.73 14.15 10.72
CA GLY A 129 4.80 13.42 11.38
C GLY A 129 5.66 12.56 10.44
N ALA A 130 5.46 12.58 9.12
CA ALA A 130 6.27 11.81 8.18
C ALA A 130 7.78 12.09 8.32
N SER A 131 8.18 13.32 8.67
CA SER A 131 9.58 13.73 8.84
C SER A 131 10.34 13.01 9.97
N GLU A 132 9.64 12.30 10.84
CA GLU A 132 10.28 11.51 11.91
C GLU A 132 11.04 10.31 11.32
N VAL A 133 10.51 9.71 10.24
CA VAL A 133 11.06 8.50 9.64
C VAL A 133 11.40 8.66 8.14
N PHE A 134 10.80 9.60 7.43
CA PHE A 134 11.08 9.82 6.01
C PHE A 134 12.24 10.80 5.82
N ARG A 135 13.37 10.33 5.30
CA ARG A 135 14.61 11.12 5.06
C ARG A 135 14.57 11.95 3.80
N GLY A 136 13.84 11.48 2.79
CA GLY A 136 13.75 12.14 1.50
C GLY A 136 13.78 11.17 0.32
N ALA A 137 13.89 11.73 -0.89
CA ALA A 137 13.89 10.96 -2.13
C ALA A 137 14.88 11.51 -3.16
N VAL A 138 15.41 10.62 -4.00
CA VAL A 138 16.04 10.94 -5.26
C VAL A 138 15.06 10.68 -6.39
N VAL A 139 14.61 11.74 -7.07
CA VAL A 139 13.79 11.60 -8.28
C VAL A 139 14.76 11.43 -9.46
N SER A 140 15.07 10.17 -9.77
CA SER A 140 16.01 9.77 -10.82
C SER A 140 15.28 9.54 -12.15
N TYR A 141 14.68 10.62 -12.71
CA TYR A 141 13.85 10.51 -13.90
C TYR A 141 14.68 10.27 -15.16
N ALA A 142 15.77 11.00 -15.34
CA ALA A 142 16.78 10.73 -16.37
C ALA A 142 17.64 9.52 -15.96
N SER A 143 18.10 8.73 -16.94
CA SER A 143 18.90 7.52 -16.67
C SER A 143 20.24 7.86 -16.03
N GLU A 144 20.88 8.93 -16.45
CA GLU A 144 22.16 9.41 -15.93
C GLU A 144 22.10 9.68 -14.41
N VAL A 145 20.97 10.17 -13.90
CA VAL A 145 20.80 10.38 -12.44
C VAL A 145 20.82 9.05 -11.68
N LYS A 146 20.32 7.97 -12.29
CA LYS A 146 20.40 6.63 -11.69
C LYS A 146 21.84 6.16 -11.59
N PHE A 147 22.64 6.40 -12.66
CA PHE A 147 24.04 5.99 -12.73
C PHE A 147 24.90 6.83 -11.79
N ASP A 148 24.84 8.16 -11.91
CA ASP A 148 25.72 9.09 -11.24
C ASP A 148 25.42 9.25 -9.75
N VAL A 149 24.13 9.21 -9.35
CA VAL A 149 23.71 9.50 -7.98
C VAL A 149 23.40 8.23 -7.19
N LEU A 150 22.74 7.26 -7.81
CA LEU A 150 22.29 6.05 -7.11
C LEU A 150 23.24 4.85 -7.31
N GLY A 151 24.25 4.98 -8.20
CA GLY A 151 25.22 3.92 -8.47
C GLY A 151 24.64 2.71 -9.21
N VAL A 152 23.57 2.93 -9.97
CA VAL A 152 23.05 1.93 -10.90
C VAL A 152 24.07 1.75 -12.03
N GLU A 153 24.34 0.52 -12.46
CA GLU A 153 25.23 0.24 -13.59
C GLU A 153 24.62 0.79 -14.88
N GLU A 154 25.47 1.33 -15.77
CA GLU A 154 25.01 1.85 -17.06
C GLU A 154 24.41 0.72 -17.91
N GLY A 155 23.21 0.93 -18.43
CA GLY A 155 22.48 -0.06 -19.21
C GLY A 155 20.97 0.13 -19.15
N PRO A 156 20.19 -0.95 -19.38
CA PRO A 156 18.74 -0.92 -19.20
C PRO A 156 18.34 -0.55 -17.78
N VAL A 157 17.39 0.38 -17.64
CA VAL A 157 17.01 0.92 -16.32
C VAL A 157 15.60 0.47 -15.86
N VAL A 158 14.87 -0.23 -16.73
CA VAL A 158 13.57 -0.85 -16.38
C VAL A 158 13.78 -2.34 -16.17
N THR A 159 14.50 -2.66 -15.10
CA THR A 159 14.86 -4.05 -14.72
C THR A 159 14.79 -4.23 -13.21
N GLU A 160 14.83 -5.48 -12.77
CA GLU A 160 14.89 -5.83 -11.35
C GLU A 160 16.18 -5.36 -10.72
N GLU A 161 17.31 -5.57 -11.39
CA GLU A 161 18.65 -5.18 -10.94
C GLU A 161 18.74 -3.66 -10.75
N ALA A 162 18.18 -2.89 -11.70
CA ALA A 162 18.13 -1.46 -11.59
C ALA A 162 17.29 -1.00 -10.40
N ALA A 163 16.11 -1.62 -10.15
CA ALA A 163 15.27 -1.30 -9.00
C ALA A 163 15.99 -1.59 -7.68
N ILE A 164 16.68 -2.73 -7.58
CA ILE A 164 17.48 -3.11 -6.40
C ILE A 164 18.60 -2.11 -6.17
N ALA A 165 19.39 -1.80 -7.20
CA ALA A 165 20.49 -0.85 -7.10
C ALA A 165 19.99 0.56 -6.73
N MET A 166 18.85 0.99 -7.26
CA MET A 166 18.21 2.26 -6.90
C MET A 166 17.82 2.30 -5.41
N ALA A 167 17.22 1.23 -4.86
CA ALA A 167 16.83 1.15 -3.46
C ALA A 167 18.05 1.24 -2.52
N GLU A 168 19.10 0.48 -2.82
CA GLU A 168 20.37 0.53 -2.09
C GLU A 168 21.06 1.90 -2.22
N GLY A 169 21.06 2.47 -3.42
CA GLY A 169 21.64 3.78 -3.70
C GLY A 169 20.94 4.89 -2.91
N ALA A 170 19.60 4.90 -2.90
CA ALA A 170 18.83 5.87 -2.13
C ALA A 170 19.12 5.77 -0.64
N ARG A 171 19.14 4.56 -0.09
CA ARG A 171 19.49 4.28 1.30
C ARG A 171 20.86 4.85 1.67
N LYS A 172 21.86 4.61 0.82
CA LYS A 172 23.24 5.09 1.01
C LYS A 172 23.35 6.60 0.90
N VAL A 173 22.78 7.20 -0.14
CA VAL A 173 22.87 8.64 -0.43
C VAL A 173 22.20 9.48 0.65
N LEU A 174 21.05 9.04 1.15
CA LEU A 174 20.25 9.77 2.13
C LEU A 174 20.51 9.34 3.57
N GLY A 175 21.39 8.34 3.80
CA GLY A 175 21.74 7.85 5.12
C GLY A 175 20.52 7.27 5.86
N ALA A 176 19.69 6.50 5.17
CA ALA A 176 18.50 5.87 5.73
C ALA A 176 18.72 4.38 6.03
N ASP A 177 17.90 3.82 6.90
CA ASP A 177 17.92 2.41 7.25
C ASP A 177 17.29 1.55 6.15
N VAL A 178 16.20 2.03 5.55
CA VAL A 178 15.41 1.36 4.51
C VAL A 178 15.43 2.17 3.22
N GLY A 179 15.60 1.49 2.09
CA GLY A 179 15.43 2.05 0.75
C GLY A 179 14.24 1.43 0.03
N LEU A 180 13.41 2.25 -0.61
CA LEU A 180 12.36 1.82 -1.52
C LEU A 180 12.57 2.47 -2.88
N ALA A 181 12.53 1.69 -3.95
CA ALA A 181 12.72 2.20 -5.30
C ALA A 181 11.66 1.70 -6.27
N LEU A 182 11.39 2.52 -7.30
CA LEU A 182 10.44 2.24 -8.36
C LEU A 182 11.02 2.65 -9.71
N THR A 183 11.08 1.70 -10.65
CA THR A 183 11.34 1.97 -12.06
C THR A 183 10.30 1.27 -12.93
N GLY A 184 9.95 1.82 -14.08
CA GLY A 184 8.89 1.24 -14.89
C GLY A 184 8.54 2.08 -16.12
N VAL A 185 7.58 1.58 -16.89
CA VAL A 185 7.11 2.16 -18.15
C VAL A 185 5.65 2.60 -18.02
N ALA A 186 5.41 3.89 -17.87
CA ALA A 186 4.04 4.42 -17.84
C ALA A 186 3.42 4.57 -19.24
N GLY A 187 4.23 4.49 -20.28
CA GLY A 187 3.77 4.62 -21.67
C GLY A 187 3.72 6.08 -22.18
N PRO A 188 3.25 6.29 -23.42
CA PRO A 188 2.62 5.31 -24.33
C PRO A 188 3.61 4.34 -25.00
N SER A 189 4.90 4.70 -25.09
CA SER A 189 5.94 3.90 -25.76
C SER A 189 6.58 2.88 -24.83
N GLU A 190 7.13 1.82 -25.39
CA GLU A 190 7.99 0.86 -24.68
C GLU A 190 9.32 1.53 -24.33
N GLN A 191 10.00 1.01 -23.30
CA GLN A 191 11.34 1.38 -22.90
C GLN A 191 12.10 0.13 -22.46
N ASP A 192 13.37 0.00 -22.87
CA ASP A 192 14.24 -1.15 -22.55
C ASP A 192 13.62 -2.51 -22.92
N GLY A 193 12.78 -2.54 -23.96
CA GLY A 193 12.02 -3.74 -24.36
C GLY A 193 10.81 -4.05 -23.47
N MET A 194 10.54 -3.22 -22.47
CA MET A 194 9.41 -3.36 -21.56
C MET A 194 8.19 -2.56 -22.03
N ARG A 195 7.02 -3.19 -21.98
CA ARG A 195 5.75 -2.60 -22.39
C ARG A 195 5.20 -1.61 -21.34
N PRO A 196 4.34 -0.66 -21.78
CA PRO A 196 3.57 0.17 -20.84
C PRO A 196 2.83 -0.68 -19.79
N GLY A 197 2.82 -0.19 -18.56
CA GLY A 197 2.29 -0.89 -17.38
C GLY A 197 3.33 -1.69 -16.61
N THR A 198 4.54 -1.88 -17.12
CA THR A 198 5.61 -2.59 -16.40
C THR A 198 6.11 -1.76 -15.21
N LEU A 199 6.14 -2.37 -14.04
CA LEU A 199 6.73 -1.82 -12.81
C LEU A 199 7.69 -2.83 -12.20
N PHE A 200 8.90 -2.38 -11.88
CA PHE A 200 9.80 -3.01 -10.92
C PHE A 200 9.87 -2.13 -9.68
N ALA A 201 9.64 -2.73 -8.52
CA ALA A 201 9.82 -2.08 -7.24
C ALA A 201 10.73 -2.94 -6.36
N ALA A 202 11.58 -2.31 -5.57
CA ALA A 202 12.50 -3.00 -4.67
C ALA A 202 12.55 -2.32 -3.31
N VAL A 203 12.68 -3.13 -2.26
CA VAL A 203 12.93 -2.73 -0.87
C VAL A 203 14.28 -3.25 -0.47
N ALA A 204 15.12 -2.38 0.12
CA ALA A 204 16.38 -2.74 0.76
C ALA A 204 16.29 -2.41 2.26
N LEU A 205 16.30 -3.43 3.10
CA LEU A 205 16.27 -3.34 4.56
C LEU A 205 17.67 -3.10 5.14
N PRO A 206 17.83 -2.82 6.44
CA PRO A 206 19.13 -2.68 7.11
C PRO A 206 20.04 -3.89 6.91
N LEU A 207 21.34 -3.68 7.04
CA LEU A 207 22.31 -4.78 7.00
C LEU A 207 22.10 -5.72 8.20
N GLY A 208 22.05 -7.02 7.91
CA GLY A 208 21.84 -8.05 8.93
C GLY A 208 20.41 -8.61 8.98
N GLU A 209 19.45 -7.93 8.35
CA GLU A 209 18.09 -8.45 8.27
C GLU A 209 17.99 -9.63 7.29
N PRO A 210 17.16 -10.64 7.59
CA PRO A 210 16.90 -11.76 6.68
C PRO A 210 16.25 -11.24 5.40
N ASP A 211 16.59 -11.88 4.28
CA ASP A 211 16.07 -11.54 2.95
C ASP A 211 16.04 -10.02 2.71
N ARG A 212 17.15 -9.39 3.09
CA ARG A 212 17.34 -7.93 3.18
C ARG A 212 16.88 -7.16 1.93
N VAL A 213 16.98 -7.75 0.76
CA VAL A 213 16.55 -7.15 -0.50
C VAL A 213 15.42 -7.97 -1.10
N THR A 214 14.32 -7.31 -1.38
CA THR A 214 13.15 -7.92 -2.03
C THR A 214 12.70 -7.05 -3.17
N SER A 215 12.38 -7.66 -4.30
CA SER A 215 11.83 -6.97 -5.46
C SER A 215 10.54 -7.62 -5.94
N VAL A 216 9.76 -6.85 -6.68
CA VAL A 216 8.59 -7.34 -7.41
C VAL A 216 8.60 -6.80 -8.84
N HIS A 217 8.13 -7.64 -9.75
CA HIS A 217 7.81 -7.26 -11.12
C HIS A 217 6.31 -7.43 -11.32
N VAL A 218 5.60 -6.35 -11.58
CA VAL A 218 4.16 -6.37 -11.80
C VAL A 218 3.79 -5.63 -13.08
N ARG A 219 2.67 -6.01 -13.67
CA ARG A 219 2.07 -5.31 -14.79
C ARG A 219 0.78 -4.64 -14.34
N LEU A 220 0.78 -3.33 -14.32
CA LEU A 220 -0.32 -2.51 -13.87
C LEU A 220 -1.20 -2.08 -15.04
N PRO A 221 -2.54 -2.06 -14.86
CA PRO A 221 -3.48 -1.63 -15.89
C PRO A 221 -3.58 -0.10 -15.98
N GLY A 222 -4.34 0.35 -16.99
CA GLY A 222 -4.74 1.73 -17.14
C GLY A 222 -3.82 2.57 -18.02
N ASP A 223 -4.10 3.86 -18.03
CA ASP A 223 -3.30 4.89 -18.70
C ASP A 223 -2.07 5.27 -17.85
N ARG A 224 -1.31 6.25 -18.35
CA ARG A 224 -0.10 6.75 -17.70
C ARG A 224 -0.36 7.26 -16.27
N GLU A 225 -1.46 7.95 -16.03
CA GLU A 225 -1.79 8.50 -14.71
C GLU A 225 -2.16 7.37 -13.74
N MET A 226 -3.06 6.49 -14.15
CA MET A 226 -3.49 5.34 -13.37
C MET A 226 -2.30 4.43 -13.02
N MET A 227 -1.46 4.12 -14.00
CA MET A 227 -0.27 3.28 -13.78
C MET A 227 0.66 3.88 -12.72
N ARG A 228 0.91 5.19 -12.74
CA ARG A 228 1.74 5.87 -11.74
C ARG A 228 1.13 5.82 -10.35
N GLN A 229 -0.20 6.04 -10.23
CA GLN A 229 -0.91 5.94 -8.94
C GLN A 229 -0.87 4.52 -8.37
N LEU A 230 -1.14 3.51 -9.22
CA LEU A 230 -1.06 2.10 -8.84
C LEU A 230 0.37 1.69 -8.47
N SER A 231 1.38 2.27 -9.13
CA SER A 231 2.80 2.03 -8.77
C SER A 231 3.11 2.48 -7.35
N VAL A 232 2.57 3.62 -6.91
CA VAL A 232 2.76 4.12 -5.55
C VAL A 232 2.25 3.13 -4.53
N ILE A 233 0.98 2.73 -4.63
CA ILE A 233 0.38 1.85 -3.62
C ILE A 233 0.98 0.44 -3.68
N SER A 234 1.33 -0.07 -4.87
CA SER A 234 1.99 -1.38 -5.00
C SER A 234 3.37 -1.40 -4.32
N ALA A 235 4.16 -0.34 -4.47
CA ALA A 235 5.47 -0.26 -3.83
C ALA A 235 5.36 -0.05 -2.31
N LEU A 236 4.42 0.76 -1.85
CA LEU A 236 4.18 0.92 -0.41
C LEU A 236 3.64 -0.37 0.23
N ASP A 237 2.80 -1.15 -0.46
CA ASP A 237 2.35 -2.46 0.03
C ASP A 237 3.49 -3.48 0.09
N LEU A 238 4.40 -3.47 -0.90
CA LEU A 238 5.62 -4.26 -0.83
C LEU A 238 6.43 -3.91 0.43
N LEU A 239 6.66 -2.63 0.69
CA LEU A 239 7.37 -2.18 1.87
C LEU A 239 6.64 -2.56 3.17
N ARG A 240 5.31 -2.36 3.23
CA ARG A 240 4.48 -2.75 4.37
C ARG A 240 4.65 -4.22 4.72
N LYS A 241 4.51 -5.10 3.71
CA LYS A 241 4.67 -6.55 3.90
C LYS A 241 6.05 -6.90 4.43
N ARG A 242 7.09 -6.30 3.86
CA ARG A 242 8.46 -6.54 4.33
C ARG A 242 8.69 -6.06 5.77
N LEU A 243 8.05 -4.98 6.20
CA LEU A 243 8.13 -4.51 7.58
C LEU A 243 7.32 -5.36 8.58
N LEU A 244 6.32 -6.09 8.11
CA LEU A 244 5.52 -7.01 8.94
C LEU A 244 6.17 -8.39 9.09
N ASP A 245 7.05 -8.79 8.17
CA ASP A 245 7.74 -10.08 8.17
C ASP A 245 8.98 -10.13 9.13
N ILE A 246 9.27 -9.01 9.79
CA ILE A 246 10.38 -8.83 10.74
C ILE A 246 9.82 -8.85 12.16
#